data_ac699c07399bc0cfe30cb8c653a3b97b
#
_entry.id   ac699c07399bc0cfe30cb8c653a3b97b
#
_cell.length_a   1.000
_cell.length_b   1.000
_cell.length_c   1.000
_cell.angle_alpha   90.00
_cell.angle_beta   90.00
_cell.angle_gamma   90.00
#
_symmetry.space_group_name_H-M   'P 1'
#
loop_
_entity.id
_entity.type
_entity.pdbx_description
1 polymer ?
#
loop_
_entity_poly.entity_id
_entity_poly.type
_entity_poly.pdbx_seq_one_letter_code
_entity_poly.pdbx_strand_id
1 'polypeptide(L)'
;MASWNKLNYSQRLFLWLLGYSLLLVGCFIVFQYNREKAFKAEELNARLQLVNARLLDELSCKGGNVDSLRYEEFPFDYLRVSIIDFNGNVVFDNTLDTLPRYSHLNREEIAEALNDGTGYTLRRHSESSDNYYFYSARKGNGVIVRSAIPYS
;
A
#
# COMPACT_ATOMS: atom_id res chain seq x y z
N MET A 1 2.48 -28.32 -39.35
CA MET A 1 1.84 -29.66 -39.09
C MET A 1 2.53 -30.85 -39.78
N ALA A 2 3.14 -30.68 -40.91
CA ALA A 2 3.81 -31.75 -41.62
C ALA A 2 5.08 -32.35 -40.96
N SER A 3 5.70 -31.69 -40.00
CA SER A 3 6.91 -32.14 -39.32
C SER A 3 6.68 -33.09 -38.13
N TRP A 4 5.51 -33.08 -37.51
CA TRP A 4 5.18 -33.92 -36.37
C TRP A 4 5.17 -35.41 -36.68
N ASN A 5 4.75 -35.77 -37.88
CA ASN A 5 4.66 -37.17 -38.29
C ASN A 5 6.02 -37.81 -38.63
N LYS A 6 7.09 -37.02 -38.73
CA LYS A 6 8.44 -37.51 -39.02
C LYS A 6 9.31 -37.77 -37.79
N LEU A 7 8.79 -37.41 -36.58
CA LEU A 7 9.53 -37.57 -35.35
C LEU A 7 9.34 -38.97 -34.77
N ASN A 8 10.43 -39.55 -34.27
CA ASN A 8 10.40 -40.81 -33.55
C ASN A 8 9.66 -40.65 -32.22
N TYR A 9 9.13 -41.74 -31.68
CA TYR A 9 8.41 -41.74 -30.40
C TYR A 9 9.21 -41.09 -29.28
N SER A 10 10.50 -41.35 -29.15
CA SER A 10 11.38 -40.73 -28.14
C SER A 10 11.49 -39.22 -28.30
N GLN A 11 11.53 -38.72 -29.53
CA GLN A 11 11.59 -37.31 -29.82
C GLN A 11 10.28 -36.59 -29.46
N ARG A 12 9.15 -37.22 -29.72
CA ARG A 12 7.83 -36.70 -29.32
C ARG A 12 7.70 -36.64 -27.81
N LEU A 13 8.11 -37.69 -27.10
CA LEU A 13 8.10 -37.75 -25.65
C LEU A 13 8.98 -36.63 -25.05
N PHE A 14 10.18 -36.46 -25.60
CA PHE A 14 11.10 -35.40 -25.17
C PHE A 14 10.50 -34.00 -25.34
N LEU A 15 9.86 -33.71 -26.48
CA LEU A 15 9.22 -32.43 -26.73
C LEU A 15 8.03 -32.17 -25.77
N TRP A 16 7.24 -33.22 -25.48
CA TRP A 16 6.17 -33.11 -24.49
C TRP A 16 6.70 -32.80 -23.09
N LEU A 17 7.75 -33.48 -22.66
CA LEU A 17 8.39 -33.26 -21.37
C LEU A 17 9.02 -31.87 -21.30
N LEU A 18 9.66 -31.42 -22.38
CA LEU A 18 10.21 -30.06 -22.45
C LEU A 18 9.12 -29.01 -22.37
N GLY A 19 8.02 -29.15 -23.11
CA GLY A 19 6.88 -28.24 -23.08
C GLY A 19 6.24 -28.18 -21.70
N TYR A 20 6.03 -29.32 -21.05
CA TYR A 20 5.50 -29.40 -19.69
C TYR A 20 6.41 -28.74 -18.67
N SER A 21 7.72 -28.97 -18.76
CA SER A 21 8.73 -28.36 -17.90
C SER A 21 8.73 -26.82 -18.04
N LEU A 22 8.70 -26.31 -19.26
CA LEU A 22 8.61 -24.85 -19.52
C LEU A 22 7.33 -24.23 -18.98
N LEU A 23 6.22 -24.95 -19.10
CA LEU A 23 4.94 -24.51 -18.54
C LEU A 23 4.99 -24.39 -17.01
N LEU A 24 5.56 -25.41 -16.33
CA LEU A 24 5.75 -25.39 -14.87
C LEU A 24 6.64 -24.23 -14.42
N VAL A 25 7.76 -24.01 -15.11
CA VAL A 25 8.67 -22.89 -14.81
C VAL A 25 7.97 -21.55 -14.99
N GLY A 26 7.22 -21.39 -16.07
CA GLY A 26 6.44 -20.19 -16.34
C GLY A 26 5.41 -19.91 -15.24
N CYS A 27 4.64 -20.94 -14.85
CA CYS A 27 3.68 -20.82 -13.74
C CYS A 27 4.37 -20.47 -12.40
N PHE A 28 5.52 -21.07 -12.14
CA PHE A 28 6.29 -20.79 -10.92
C PHE A 28 6.80 -19.35 -10.89
N ILE A 29 7.31 -18.82 -12.00
CA ILE A 29 7.78 -17.44 -12.10
C ILE A 29 6.63 -16.46 -11.85
N VAL A 30 5.47 -16.68 -12.47
CA VAL A 30 4.28 -15.84 -12.26
C VAL A 30 3.82 -15.89 -10.79
N PHE A 31 3.79 -17.08 -10.21
CA PHE A 31 3.43 -17.26 -8.80
C PHE A 31 4.39 -16.52 -7.87
N GLN A 32 5.70 -16.66 -8.07
CA GLN A 32 6.72 -15.96 -7.27
C GLN A 32 6.64 -14.45 -7.43
N TYR A 33 6.43 -13.95 -8.62
CA TYR A 33 6.26 -12.53 -8.87
C TYR A 33 5.07 -11.94 -8.10
N ASN A 34 3.93 -12.60 -8.16
CA ASN A 34 2.74 -12.16 -7.44
C ASN A 34 2.93 -12.22 -5.91
N ARG A 35 3.61 -13.26 -5.43
CA ARG A 35 3.91 -13.43 -4.01
C ARG A 35 4.87 -12.37 -3.49
N GLU A 36 5.94 -12.04 -4.23
CA GLU A 36 6.86 -10.97 -3.84
C GLU A 36 6.17 -9.61 -3.75
N LYS A 37 5.27 -9.34 -4.70
CA LYS A 37 4.52 -8.09 -4.73
C LYS A 37 3.61 -7.94 -3.51
N ALA A 38 2.89 -9.00 -3.15
CA ALA A 38 2.05 -9.04 -1.94
C ALA A 38 2.89 -8.89 -0.67
N PHE A 39 4.02 -9.59 -0.58
CA PHE A 39 4.91 -9.52 0.57
C PHE A 39 5.51 -8.11 0.78
N LYS A 40 5.94 -7.43 -0.28
CA LYS A 40 6.41 -6.04 -0.21
C LYS A 40 5.33 -5.08 0.29
N ALA A 41 4.09 -5.26 -0.17
CA ALA A 41 2.96 -4.46 0.29
C ALA A 41 2.69 -4.64 1.80
N GLU A 42 2.71 -5.87 2.27
CA GLU A 42 2.52 -6.19 3.70
C GLU A 42 3.67 -5.62 4.56
N GLU A 43 4.90 -5.73 4.10
CA GLU A 43 6.06 -5.16 4.79
C GLU A 43 5.98 -3.63 4.89
N LEU A 44 5.65 -2.95 3.79
CA LEU A 44 5.45 -1.51 3.78
C LEU A 44 4.31 -1.09 4.70
N ASN A 45 3.18 -1.81 4.64
CA ASN A 45 2.06 -1.56 5.54
C ASN A 45 2.46 -1.72 7.01
N ALA A 46 3.18 -2.77 7.36
CA ALA A 46 3.64 -3.01 8.73
C ALA A 46 4.52 -1.86 9.24
N ARG A 47 5.46 -1.38 8.43
CA ARG A 47 6.30 -0.22 8.77
C ARG A 47 5.50 1.06 8.97
N LEU A 48 4.58 1.35 8.06
CA LEU A 48 3.74 2.54 8.16
C LEU A 48 2.73 2.45 9.31
N GLN A 49 2.25 1.24 9.64
CA GLN A 49 1.39 1.04 10.81
C GLN A 49 2.11 1.32 12.13
N LEU A 50 3.39 1.01 12.23
CA LEU A 50 4.20 1.39 13.41
C LEU A 50 4.30 2.93 13.54
N VAL A 51 4.52 3.63 12.44
CA VAL A 51 4.53 5.10 12.42
C VAL A 51 3.16 5.66 12.82
N ASN A 52 2.08 5.13 12.26
CA ASN A 52 0.72 5.53 12.58
C ASN A 52 0.38 5.32 14.07
N ALA A 53 0.76 4.17 14.63
CA ALA A 53 0.55 3.86 16.05
C ALA A 53 1.30 4.84 16.95
N ARG A 54 2.56 5.14 16.63
CA ARG A 54 3.36 6.12 17.36
C ARG A 54 2.74 7.51 17.33
N LEU A 55 2.30 7.97 16.16
CA LEU A 55 1.66 9.27 16.02
C LEU A 55 0.34 9.36 16.79
N LEU A 56 -0.44 8.28 16.84
CA LEU A 56 -1.66 8.22 17.65
C LEU A 56 -1.35 8.30 19.15
N ASP A 57 -0.30 7.63 19.62
CA ASP A 57 0.14 7.71 21.01
C ASP A 57 0.59 9.13 21.36
N GLU A 58 1.37 9.76 20.51
CA GLU A 58 1.82 11.15 20.70
C GLU A 58 0.64 12.13 20.73
N LEU A 59 -0.35 11.97 19.85
CA LEU A 59 -1.58 12.78 19.87
C LEU A 59 -2.35 12.61 21.16
N SER A 60 -2.48 11.37 21.65
CA SER A 60 -3.15 11.09 22.93
C SER A 60 -2.43 11.72 24.11
N CYS A 61 -1.10 11.65 24.15
CA CYS A 61 -0.27 12.29 25.19
C CYS A 61 -0.35 13.82 25.18
N LYS A 62 -0.53 14.42 24.02
CA LYS A 62 -0.62 15.88 23.83
C LYS A 62 -2.06 16.40 23.85
N GLY A 63 -3.02 15.61 24.35
CA GLY A 63 -4.43 16.00 24.47
C GLY A 63 -5.16 16.15 23.14
N GLY A 64 -4.70 15.46 22.09
CA GLY A 64 -5.31 15.50 20.75
C GLY A 64 -4.99 16.76 19.94
N ASN A 65 -3.98 17.52 20.33
CA ASN A 65 -3.56 18.73 19.61
C ASN A 65 -2.80 18.35 18.33
N VAL A 66 -3.48 18.42 17.19
CA VAL A 66 -2.94 18.11 15.87
C VAL A 66 -1.83 19.07 15.45
N ASP A 67 -1.89 20.32 15.85
CA ASP A 67 -0.88 21.34 15.51
C ASP A 67 0.51 21.03 16.10
N SER A 68 0.56 20.21 17.15
CA SER A 68 1.83 19.75 17.73
C SER A 68 2.66 18.90 16.77
N LEU A 69 2.02 18.23 15.80
CA LEU A 69 2.69 17.42 14.80
C LEU A 69 3.47 18.20 13.75
N ARG A 70 3.23 19.50 13.63
CA ARG A 70 3.98 20.39 12.72
C ARG A 70 5.45 20.48 13.05
N TYR A 71 5.80 20.25 14.30
CA TYR A 71 7.16 20.35 14.83
C TYR A 71 7.82 18.99 15.06
N GLU A 72 7.12 17.91 14.73
CA GLU A 72 7.66 16.56 14.82
C GLU A 72 8.59 16.25 13.64
N GLU A 73 9.72 15.65 13.94
CA GLU A 73 10.58 15.05 12.94
C GLU A 73 10.03 13.68 12.55
N PHE A 74 9.65 13.55 11.29
CA PHE A 74 9.21 12.26 10.75
C PHE A 74 10.43 11.39 10.40
N PRO A 75 10.31 10.05 10.51
CA PRO A 75 11.44 9.14 10.30
C PRO A 75 11.99 9.13 8.88
N PHE A 76 11.25 9.70 7.93
CA PHE A 76 11.66 9.78 6.52
C PHE A 76 11.28 11.15 5.95
N ASP A 77 12.18 11.80 5.25
CA ASP A 77 11.95 13.12 4.62
C ASP A 77 10.81 13.12 3.58
N TYR A 78 10.55 11.98 2.98
CA TYR A 78 9.49 11.80 1.97
C TYR A 78 8.18 11.24 2.54
N LEU A 79 8.09 11.09 3.86
CA LEU A 79 6.87 10.58 4.51
C LEU A 79 5.79 11.66 4.50
N ARG A 80 4.65 11.33 3.92
CA ARG A 80 3.44 12.13 3.99
C ARG A 80 2.55 11.63 5.12
N VAL A 81 2.16 12.53 6.01
CA VAL A 81 1.26 12.23 7.12
C VAL A 81 0.03 13.11 7.04
N SER A 82 -1.14 12.49 7.09
CA SER A 82 -2.43 13.18 7.14
C SER A 82 -3.22 12.70 8.35
N ILE A 83 -3.87 13.62 9.03
CA ILE A 83 -4.84 13.32 10.09
C ILE A 83 -6.23 13.62 9.55
N ILE A 84 -7.13 12.65 9.65
CA ILE A 84 -8.48 12.70 9.08
C ILE A 84 -9.48 12.43 10.19
N ASP A 85 -10.53 13.25 10.29
CA ASP A 85 -11.61 12.99 11.24
C ASP A 85 -12.54 11.87 10.76
N PHE A 86 -13.45 11.42 11.61
CA PHE A 86 -14.40 10.34 11.24
C PHE A 86 -15.44 10.74 10.20
N ASN A 87 -15.55 12.04 9.89
CA ASN A 87 -16.37 12.55 8.78
C ASN A 87 -15.61 12.55 7.44
N GLY A 88 -14.33 12.18 7.46
CA GLY A 88 -13.48 12.14 6.28
C GLY A 88 -12.77 13.46 5.95
N ASN A 89 -12.86 14.45 6.82
CA ASN A 89 -12.20 15.74 6.62
C ASN A 89 -10.73 15.67 7.03
N VAL A 90 -9.84 16.18 6.18
CA VAL A 90 -8.42 16.29 6.52
C VAL A 90 -8.23 17.48 7.46
N VAL A 91 -7.75 17.22 8.67
CA VAL A 91 -7.47 18.23 9.70
C VAL A 91 -6.00 18.61 9.80
N PHE A 92 -5.13 17.76 9.26
CA PHE A 92 -3.69 17.99 9.17
C PHE A 92 -3.09 17.26 7.98
N ASP A 93 -2.13 17.87 7.31
CA ASP A 93 -1.28 17.22 6.29
C ASP A 93 0.08 17.94 6.26
N ASN A 94 1.16 17.21 6.41
CA ASN A 94 2.52 17.77 6.48
C ASN A 94 3.07 18.25 5.13
N THR A 95 2.41 17.90 4.02
CA THR A 95 2.88 18.23 2.66
C THR A 95 2.03 19.29 1.96
N LEU A 96 0.88 19.65 2.53
CA LEU A 96 -0.07 20.58 1.92
C LEU A 96 -0.13 21.89 2.70
N ASP A 97 0.02 23.02 1.99
CA ASP A 97 -0.18 24.35 2.57
C ASP A 97 -1.66 24.65 2.83
N THR A 98 -2.54 24.10 1.97
CA THR A 98 -3.98 24.24 2.08
C THR A 98 -4.64 22.87 2.16
N LEU A 99 -5.46 22.65 3.19
CA LEU A 99 -6.16 21.40 3.40
C LEU A 99 -7.28 21.19 2.36
N PRO A 100 -7.45 19.95 1.83
CA PRO A 100 -8.56 19.64 0.93
C PRO A 100 -9.92 19.82 1.63
N ARG A 101 -10.91 20.30 0.89
CA ARG A 101 -12.28 20.52 1.41
C ARG A 101 -13.25 19.37 1.15
N TYR A 102 -12.81 18.33 0.45
CA TYR A 102 -13.64 17.17 0.13
C TYR A 102 -13.40 16.00 1.10
N SER A 103 -14.44 15.21 1.31
CA SER A 103 -14.37 14.06 2.20
C SER A 103 -13.51 12.92 1.63
N HIS A 104 -12.75 12.28 2.49
CA HIS A 104 -11.93 11.11 2.17
C HIS A 104 -12.57 9.78 2.59
N LEU A 105 -13.84 9.77 3.01
CA LEU A 105 -14.53 8.54 3.47
C LEU A 105 -14.61 7.44 2.41
N ASN A 106 -14.63 7.82 1.15
CA ASN A 106 -14.66 6.89 0.02
C ASN A 106 -13.29 6.32 -0.36
N ARG A 107 -12.24 6.74 0.33
CA ARG A 107 -10.90 6.17 0.13
C ARG A 107 -10.81 4.80 0.77
N GLU A 108 -10.26 3.85 0.03
CA GLU A 108 -10.21 2.44 0.42
C GLU A 108 -9.53 2.25 1.78
N GLU A 109 -8.34 2.82 1.97
CA GLU A 109 -7.59 2.75 3.23
C GLU A 109 -8.34 3.37 4.40
N ILE A 110 -9.13 4.42 4.16
CA ILE A 110 -9.92 5.09 5.21
C ILE A 110 -11.15 4.27 5.56
N ALA A 111 -11.86 3.75 4.57
CA ALA A 111 -13.02 2.89 4.80
C ALA A 111 -12.64 1.60 5.55
N GLU A 112 -11.53 0.97 5.17
CA GLU A 112 -11.00 -0.20 5.87
C GLU A 112 -10.60 0.14 7.31
N ALA A 113 -9.89 1.26 7.53
CA ALA A 113 -9.49 1.67 8.86
C ALA A 113 -10.69 1.95 9.78
N LEU A 114 -11.76 2.55 9.26
CA LEU A 114 -12.99 2.76 10.01
C LEU A 114 -13.68 1.46 10.43
N ASN A 115 -13.68 0.44 9.56
CA ASN A 115 -14.31 -0.84 9.82
C ASN A 115 -13.44 -1.79 10.65
N ASP A 116 -12.16 -1.89 10.32
CA ASP A 116 -11.27 -2.92 10.85
C ASP A 116 -10.18 -2.37 11.78
N GLY A 117 -10.10 -1.05 11.93
CA GLY A 117 -9.09 -0.36 12.71
C GLY A 117 -7.81 0.00 11.94
N THR A 118 -7.50 -0.70 10.88
CA THR A 118 -6.38 -0.46 9.97
C THR A 118 -6.78 -0.70 8.53
N GLY A 119 -6.13 -0.03 7.60
CA GLY A 119 -6.33 -0.23 6.18
C GLY A 119 -5.13 0.24 5.37
N TYR A 120 -4.97 -0.25 4.17
CA TYR A 120 -3.94 0.22 3.25
C TYR A 120 -4.40 0.13 1.80
N THR A 121 -3.83 0.98 0.96
CA THR A 121 -4.06 0.96 -0.49
C THR A 121 -2.73 0.91 -1.21
N LEU A 122 -2.60 -0.10 -2.06
CA LEU A 122 -1.45 -0.29 -2.93
C LEU A 122 -1.62 0.56 -4.18
N ARG A 123 -0.73 1.48 -4.45
CA ARG A 123 -0.71 2.28 -5.69
C ARG A 123 -1.99 3.09 -5.96
N ARG A 124 -2.12 4.21 -5.34
CA ARG A 124 -3.13 5.18 -5.73
C ARG A 124 -2.47 6.48 -6.21
N HIS A 125 -2.94 7.01 -7.32
CA HIS A 125 -2.57 8.34 -7.77
C HIS A 125 -3.07 9.38 -6.76
N SER A 126 -2.20 10.29 -6.34
CA SER A 126 -2.59 11.36 -5.44
C SER A 126 -3.28 12.48 -6.23
N GLU A 127 -4.47 12.90 -5.79
CA GLU A 127 -5.17 14.05 -6.40
C GLU A 127 -4.46 15.38 -6.16
N SER A 128 -3.60 15.43 -5.14
CA SER A 128 -2.82 16.62 -4.77
C SER A 128 -1.40 16.65 -5.36
N SER A 129 -0.97 15.57 -6.00
CA SER A 129 0.33 15.46 -6.67
C SER A 129 0.28 14.43 -7.79
N ASP A 130 1.08 14.59 -8.83
CA ASP A 130 1.16 13.66 -9.96
C ASP A 130 1.88 12.34 -9.65
N ASN A 131 2.14 12.07 -8.39
CA ASN A 131 2.86 10.88 -7.94
C ASN A 131 1.91 9.79 -7.42
N TYR A 132 2.32 8.54 -7.61
CA TYR A 132 1.69 7.40 -6.97
C TYR A 132 2.23 7.23 -5.56
N TYR A 133 1.33 6.93 -4.63
CA TYR A 133 1.66 6.68 -3.22
C TYR A 133 1.11 5.34 -2.75
N PHE A 134 1.84 4.74 -1.83
CA PHE A 134 1.32 3.68 -0.97
C PHE A 134 0.77 4.32 0.31
N TYR A 135 -0.51 4.10 0.59
CA TYR A 135 -1.20 4.64 1.75
C TYR A 135 -1.46 3.59 2.80
N SER A 136 -1.20 3.91 4.05
CA SER A 136 -1.55 3.10 5.21
C SER A 136 -2.29 3.96 6.24
N ALA A 137 -3.40 3.47 6.76
CA ALA A 137 -4.24 4.20 7.71
C ALA A 137 -4.49 3.39 8.98
N ARG A 138 -4.61 4.09 10.11
CA ARG A 138 -4.92 3.50 11.41
C ARG A 138 -5.92 4.37 12.14
N LYS A 139 -6.98 3.75 12.64
CA LYS A 139 -8.03 4.38 13.45
C LYS A 139 -7.55 4.60 14.88
N GLY A 140 -7.74 5.81 15.37
CA GLY A 140 -7.54 6.18 16.77
C GLY A 140 -8.81 6.70 17.42
N ASN A 141 -8.67 7.42 18.52
CA ASN A 141 -9.80 8.06 19.20
C ASN A 141 -10.19 9.36 18.50
N GLY A 142 -11.28 9.31 17.74
CA GLY A 142 -11.85 10.48 17.05
C GLY A 142 -11.14 10.87 15.75
N VAL A 143 -10.00 10.26 15.44
CA VAL A 143 -9.19 10.56 14.25
C VAL A 143 -8.63 9.30 13.61
N ILE A 144 -8.26 9.42 12.33
CA ILE A 144 -7.53 8.41 11.57
C ILE A 144 -6.19 9.03 11.17
N VAL A 145 -5.09 8.37 11.50
CA VAL A 145 -3.76 8.71 10.99
C VAL A 145 -3.52 7.95 9.70
N ARG A 146 -3.20 8.67 8.64
CA ARG A 146 -2.81 8.11 7.36
C ARG A 146 -1.39 8.53 7.03
N SER A 147 -0.53 7.56 6.82
CA SER A 147 0.83 7.77 6.32
C SER A 147 0.94 7.29 4.88
N ALA A 148 1.80 7.93 4.11
CA ALA A 148 2.03 7.58 2.73
C ALA A 148 3.49 7.76 2.34
N ILE A 149 3.96 6.89 1.48
CA ILE A 149 5.29 7.00 0.85
C ILE A 149 5.13 6.93 -0.67
N PRO A 150 6.02 7.62 -1.43
CA PRO A 150 6.03 7.49 -2.87
C PRO A 150 6.27 6.03 -3.27
N TYR A 151 5.51 5.55 -4.24
CA TYR A 151 5.61 4.20 -4.77
C TYR A 151 5.98 4.25 -6.24
N SER A 152 7.21 3.90 -6.53
CA SER A 152 7.73 3.80 -7.91
C SER A 152 7.66 2.37 -8.44
#